data_978eea91f1d397201c7130ca8c86747d
#
_entry.id   978eea91f1d397201c7130ca8c86747d
#
_cell.length_a   1.000
_cell.length_b   1.000
_cell.length_c   1.000
_cell.angle_alpha   90.00
_cell.angle_beta   90.00
_cell.angle_gamma   90.00
#
_symmetry.space_group_name_H-M   'P 1'
#
loop_
_entity.id
_entity.type
_entity.pdbx_description
1 polymer ?
#
loop_
_entity_poly.entity_id
_entity_poly.type
_entity_poly.pdbx_seq_one_letter_code
_entity_poly.pdbx_strand_id
1 'polypeptide(L)'
;SRIVQNNEILAFDTDLIGSYGICVDISRTWWIGDQNPRPDMISAMRHAHEHIMQNMQMLKPGVMIPELTKNAHKLAPEYQKGKYSCLMHGVGLCDEWPLIAYADTFVEGAYDYPLEAGMVLCVEALVSPEGGDFSIKLEDQVLITPEGFENLSAYPFDPRLMGIA
;
A
#
# COMPACT_ATOMS: atom_id res chain seq x y z
N SER A 1 18.21 -10.39 13.08
CA SER A 1 17.94 -11.19 11.85
C SER A 1 17.57 -12.61 12.24
N ARG A 2 16.61 -13.22 11.59
CA ARG A 2 16.26 -14.64 11.74
C ARG A 2 16.05 -15.27 10.36
N ILE A 3 16.16 -16.58 10.28
CA ILE A 3 15.81 -17.35 9.08
C ILE A 3 14.28 -17.49 9.04
N VAL A 4 13.69 -17.27 7.87
CA VAL A 4 12.26 -17.49 7.61
C VAL A 4 11.91 -18.95 7.90
N GLN A 5 10.85 -19.20 8.63
CA GLN A 5 10.41 -20.51 9.03
C GLN A 5 9.23 -21.00 8.15
N ASN A 6 8.93 -22.28 8.22
CA ASN A 6 7.75 -22.85 7.59
C ASN A 6 6.46 -22.39 8.30
N ASN A 7 5.41 -22.14 7.54
CA ASN A 7 4.09 -21.69 8.01
C ASN A 7 4.10 -20.29 8.67
N GLU A 8 4.78 -19.35 8.05
CA GLU A 8 4.75 -17.95 8.43
C GLU A 8 4.60 -17.00 7.24
N ILE A 9 4.23 -15.76 7.54
CA ILE A 9 4.16 -14.67 6.58
C ILE A 9 5.55 -14.06 6.39
N LEU A 10 5.88 -13.77 5.12
CA LEU A 10 6.99 -12.92 4.73
C LEU A 10 6.43 -11.68 4.04
N ALA A 11 6.48 -10.53 4.68
CA ALA A 11 6.25 -9.24 4.05
C ALA A 11 7.60 -8.66 3.61
N PHE A 12 7.64 -8.10 2.41
CA PHE A 12 8.82 -7.49 1.83
C PHE A 12 8.45 -6.14 1.24
N ASP A 13 9.19 -5.13 1.64
CA ASP A 13 9.12 -3.75 1.19
C ASP A 13 10.41 -3.40 0.47
N THR A 14 10.36 -2.68 -0.64
CA THR A 14 11.55 -2.58 -1.50
C THR A 14 12.37 -1.33 -1.29
N ASP A 15 11.80 -0.15 -1.20
CA ASP A 15 12.50 1.15 -1.05
C ASP A 15 13.81 1.21 -1.86
N LEU A 16 13.74 0.85 -3.14
CA LEU A 16 14.94 0.66 -3.96
C LEU A 16 15.30 1.91 -4.76
N ILE A 17 16.59 2.16 -4.88
CA ILE A 17 17.11 3.12 -5.86
C ILE A 17 17.43 2.35 -7.14
N GLY A 18 16.63 2.59 -8.18
CA GLY A 18 16.79 1.98 -9.49
C GLY A 18 17.83 2.67 -10.37
N SER A 19 17.78 2.37 -11.66
CA SER A 19 18.67 2.96 -12.65
C SER A 19 18.52 4.49 -12.69
N TYR A 20 19.63 5.18 -12.88
CA TYR A 20 19.70 6.65 -12.93
C TYR A 20 19.29 7.39 -11.64
N GLY A 21 19.23 6.67 -10.50
CA GLY A 21 18.83 7.27 -9.22
C GLY A 21 17.32 7.47 -9.06
N ILE A 22 16.52 6.83 -9.89
CA ILE A 22 15.04 6.85 -9.76
C ILE A 22 14.63 5.81 -8.74
N CYS A 23 13.89 6.25 -7.73
CA CYS A 23 13.34 5.38 -6.69
C CYS A 23 12.20 4.52 -7.27
N VAL A 24 12.11 3.29 -6.78
CA VAL A 24 11.08 2.31 -7.12
C VAL A 24 10.63 1.65 -5.84
N ASP A 25 9.31 1.60 -5.62
CA ASP A 25 8.75 0.99 -4.44
C ASP A 25 7.57 0.08 -4.78
N ILE A 26 7.59 -1.10 -4.16
CA ILE A 26 6.53 -2.11 -4.24
C ILE A 26 6.62 -3.03 -3.04
N SER A 27 5.50 -3.29 -2.40
CA SER A 27 5.45 -4.25 -1.30
C SER A 27 4.56 -5.44 -1.64
N ARG A 28 5.02 -6.61 -1.23
CA ARG A 28 4.25 -7.86 -1.32
C ARG A 28 4.39 -8.68 -0.04
N THR A 29 3.36 -9.44 0.23
CA THR A 29 3.32 -10.37 1.35
C THR A 29 3.03 -11.78 0.83
N TRP A 30 3.83 -12.74 1.29
CA TRP A 30 3.73 -14.15 0.89
C TRP A 30 3.54 -15.07 2.08
N TRP A 31 2.87 -16.17 1.82
CA TRP A 31 2.83 -17.30 2.73
C TRP A 31 3.97 -18.27 2.44
N ILE A 32 4.76 -18.60 3.45
CA ILE A 32 5.88 -19.53 3.35
C ILE A 32 5.50 -20.80 4.08
N GLY A 33 5.26 -21.88 3.36
CA GLY A 33 5.00 -23.16 4.00
C GLY A 33 4.05 -24.09 3.25
N ASP A 34 3.85 -25.29 3.84
CA ASP A 34 3.08 -26.37 3.26
C ASP A 34 1.62 -26.41 3.73
N GLN A 35 1.34 -25.80 4.88
CA GLN A 35 -0.02 -25.68 5.40
C GLN A 35 -0.75 -24.49 4.77
N ASN A 36 -2.06 -24.44 4.91
CA ASN A 36 -2.84 -23.27 4.48
C ASN A 36 -2.66 -22.11 5.47
N PRO A 37 -2.67 -20.86 4.97
CA PRO A 37 -2.76 -19.69 5.85
C PRO A 37 -4.00 -19.74 6.74
N ARG A 38 -3.92 -19.14 7.91
CA ARG A 38 -5.09 -19.00 8.80
C ARG A 38 -6.16 -18.09 8.17
N PRO A 39 -7.44 -18.31 8.49
CA PRO A 39 -8.53 -17.47 7.96
C PRO A 39 -8.39 -15.97 8.26
N ASP A 40 -7.84 -15.61 9.42
CA ASP A 40 -7.57 -14.22 9.79
C ASP A 40 -6.50 -13.57 8.90
N MET A 41 -5.47 -14.31 8.50
CA MET A 41 -4.44 -13.85 7.55
C MET A 41 -5.03 -13.62 6.16
N ILE A 42 -5.89 -14.53 5.70
CA ILE A 42 -6.60 -14.40 4.41
C ILE A 42 -7.53 -13.17 4.45
N SER A 43 -8.26 -12.97 5.55
CA SER A 43 -9.12 -11.80 5.73
C SER A 43 -8.32 -10.50 5.68
N ALA A 44 -7.21 -10.44 6.41
CA ALA A 44 -6.33 -9.26 6.41
C ALA A 44 -5.73 -8.98 5.03
N MET A 45 -5.29 -10.00 4.31
CA MET A 45 -4.75 -9.87 2.95
C MET A 45 -5.78 -9.32 1.98
N ARG A 46 -7.01 -9.83 2.00
CA ARG A 46 -8.11 -9.33 1.17
C ARG A 46 -8.47 -7.90 1.51
N HIS A 47 -8.47 -7.56 2.81
CA HIS A 47 -8.74 -6.20 3.26
C HIS A 47 -7.65 -5.22 2.81
N ALA A 48 -6.37 -5.58 2.93
CA ALA A 48 -5.25 -4.79 2.43
C ALA A 48 -5.33 -4.58 0.91
N HIS A 49 -5.62 -5.64 0.16
CA HIS A 49 -5.81 -5.58 -1.29
C HIS A 49 -6.98 -4.66 -1.66
N GLU A 50 -8.14 -4.82 -1.03
CA GLU A 50 -9.30 -3.96 -1.25
C GLU A 50 -8.96 -2.50 -0.95
N HIS A 51 -8.21 -2.24 0.12
CA HIS A 51 -7.81 -0.90 0.53
C HIS A 51 -6.98 -0.20 -0.54
N ILE A 52 -5.92 -0.83 -1.04
CA ILE A 52 -5.09 -0.24 -2.10
C ILE A 52 -5.87 -0.08 -3.41
N MET A 53 -6.67 -1.09 -3.81
CA MET A 53 -7.46 -1.04 -5.03
C MET A 53 -8.51 0.08 -5.01
N GLN A 54 -9.21 0.29 -3.91
CA GLN A 54 -10.20 1.37 -3.78
C GLN A 54 -9.54 2.75 -3.75
N ASN A 55 -8.41 2.87 -3.08
CA ASN A 55 -7.66 4.13 -3.03
C ASN A 55 -7.10 4.53 -4.39
N MET A 56 -6.65 3.57 -5.21
CA MET A 56 -6.22 3.85 -6.59
C MET A 56 -7.34 4.45 -7.45
N GLN A 57 -8.60 4.07 -7.24
CA GLN A 57 -9.73 4.59 -8.03
C GLN A 57 -9.96 6.10 -7.85
N MET A 58 -9.39 6.71 -6.84
CA MET A 58 -9.45 8.17 -6.64
C MET A 58 -8.43 8.93 -7.48
N LEU A 59 -7.41 8.24 -8.03
CA LEU A 59 -6.26 8.85 -8.67
C LEU A 59 -6.56 9.31 -10.09
N LYS A 60 -6.55 10.62 -10.29
CA LYS A 60 -6.65 11.28 -11.60
C LYS A 60 -6.16 12.72 -11.50
N PRO A 61 -5.80 13.36 -12.62
CA PRO A 61 -5.44 14.77 -12.63
C PRO A 61 -6.53 15.67 -12.04
N GLY A 62 -6.12 16.69 -11.28
CA GLY A 62 -7.01 17.69 -10.66
C GLY A 62 -7.54 17.32 -9.29
N VAL A 63 -7.37 16.08 -8.81
CA VAL A 63 -7.72 15.71 -7.44
C VAL A 63 -6.71 16.33 -6.49
N MET A 64 -7.21 17.07 -5.51
CA MET A 64 -6.37 17.67 -4.48
C MET A 64 -5.83 16.62 -3.51
N ILE A 65 -4.56 16.70 -3.13
CA ILE A 65 -3.96 15.75 -2.18
C ILE A 65 -4.75 15.62 -0.87
N PRO A 66 -5.24 16.73 -0.24
CA PRO A 66 -6.08 16.62 0.96
C PRO A 66 -7.40 15.85 0.74
N GLU A 67 -7.93 15.81 -0.50
CA GLU A 67 -9.12 15.01 -0.82
C GLU A 67 -8.84 13.51 -0.80
N LEU A 68 -7.64 13.08 -1.16
CA LEU A 68 -7.23 11.68 -1.06
C LEU A 68 -7.29 11.20 0.39
N THR A 69 -6.68 11.97 1.33
CA THR A 69 -6.75 11.71 2.77
C THR A 69 -8.19 11.63 3.27
N LYS A 70 -9.03 12.62 2.90
CA LYS A 70 -10.40 12.74 3.38
C LYS A 70 -11.31 11.62 2.89
N ASN A 71 -11.13 11.19 1.64
CA ASN A 71 -12.02 10.24 0.96
C ASN A 71 -11.46 8.81 0.92
N ALA A 72 -10.29 8.57 1.51
CA ALA A 72 -9.65 7.26 1.52
C ALA A 72 -10.56 6.15 2.06
N HIS A 73 -10.43 4.98 1.48
CA HIS A 73 -11.04 3.75 2.01
C HIS A 73 -10.61 3.56 3.47
N LYS A 74 -11.57 3.28 4.33
CA LYS A 74 -11.31 3.12 5.77
C LYS A 74 -10.92 1.70 6.09
N LEU A 75 -9.82 1.55 6.81
CA LEU A 75 -9.47 0.25 7.40
C LEU A 75 -10.53 -0.16 8.43
N ALA A 76 -10.80 -1.46 8.51
CA ALA A 76 -11.71 -2.02 9.52
C ALA A 76 -11.21 -1.72 10.95
N PRO A 77 -12.10 -1.64 11.95
CA PRO A 77 -11.76 -1.25 13.31
C PRO A 77 -10.60 -2.05 13.92
N GLU A 78 -10.53 -3.35 13.66
CA GLU A 78 -9.49 -4.25 14.16
C GLU A 78 -8.09 -3.95 13.61
N TYR A 79 -7.97 -3.19 12.52
CA TYR A 79 -6.70 -2.84 11.88
C TYR A 79 -6.25 -1.39 12.15
N GLN A 80 -7.08 -0.58 12.81
CA GLN A 80 -6.81 0.86 13.00
C GLN A 80 -5.56 1.15 13.84
N LYS A 81 -5.27 0.32 14.84
CA LYS A 81 -4.13 0.53 15.73
C LYS A 81 -2.80 0.02 15.16
N GLY A 82 -2.87 -0.96 14.27
CA GLY A 82 -1.69 -1.56 13.64
C GLY A 82 -1.37 -1.00 12.26
N LYS A 83 -2.10 0.03 11.79
CA LYS A 83 -1.88 0.61 10.48
C LYS A 83 -0.60 1.45 10.41
N TYR A 84 -0.10 1.60 9.21
CA TYR A 84 0.96 2.55 8.89
C TYR A 84 0.42 4.01 8.94
N SER A 85 1.30 4.98 9.04
CA SER A 85 0.90 6.39 9.05
C SER A 85 0.63 6.92 7.64
N CYS A 86 1.23 6.31 6.64
CA CYS A 86 1.14 6.66 5.24
C CYS A 86 -0.01 5.92 4.55
N LEU A 87 -0.75 6.61 3.71
CA LEU A 87 -1.78 6.10 2.83
C LEU A 87 -1.26 5.94 1.41
N MET A 88 -0.50 6.93 0.96
CA MET A 88 0.18 7.01 -0.33
C MET A 88 1.38 7.94 -0.19
N HIS A 89 2.35 7.79 -1.08
CA HIS A 89 3.46 8.74 -1.16
C HIS A 89 3.95 8.90 -2.60
N GLY A 90 4.67 9.98 -2.86
CA GLY A 90 5.34 10.18 -4.14
C GLY A 90 6.60 9.32 -4.24
N VAL A 91 6.90 8.85 -5.45
CA VAL A 91 8.10 8.06 -5.77
C VAL A 91 8.71 8.53 -7.09
N GLY A 92 10.03 8.54 -7.18
CA GLY A 92 10.73 8.97 -8.38
C GLY A 92 12.13 9.51 -8.08
N LEU A 93 12.35 10.83 -8.17
CA LEU A 93 13.63 11.46 -7.81
C LEU A 93 13.90 11.45 -6.30
N CYS A 94 12.88 11.28 -5.50
CA CYS A 94 12.96 10.95 -4.08
C CYS A 94 11.88 9.92 -3.77
N ASP A 95 12.00 9.29 -2.64
CA ASP A 95 11.00 8.40 -2.08
C ASP A 95 10.27 9.10 -0.93
N GLU A 96 9.06 8.61 -0.58
CA GLU A 96 8.24 9.09 0.55
C GLU A 96 7.77 10.57 0.44
N TRP A 97 7.84 11.21 -0.74
CA TRP A 97 7.45 12.60 -0.89
C TRP A 97 6.62 12.88 -2.17
N PRO A 98 5.43 13.56 -2.07
CA PRO A 98 4.75 13.93 -0.83
C PRO A 98 4.25 12.73 -0.06
N LEU A 99 4.16 12.83 1.28
CA LEU A 99 3.53 11.84 2.13
C LEU A 99 2.05 12.18 2.31
N ILE A 100 1.16 11.32 1.83
CA ILE A 100 -0.30 11.46 1.94
C ILE A 100 -0.76 10.63 3.14
N ALA A 101 -1.07 11.30 4.23
CA ALA A 101 -1.40 10.66 5.50
C ALA A 101 -2.85 10.19 5.58
N TYR A 102 -3.14 9.29 6.51
CA TYR A 102 -4.51 9.01 6.93
C TYR A 102 -5.13 10.23 7.62
N ALA A 103 -6.47 10.32 7.64
CA ALA A 103 -7.20 11.47 8.15
C ALA A 103 -6.91 11.80 9.63
N ASP A 104 -6.56 10.80 10.44
CA ASP A 104 -6.24 10.96 11.87
C ASP A 104 -4.80 11.48 12.12
N THR A 105 -3.94 11.46 11.10
CA THR A 105 -2.57 11.99 11.15
C THR A 105 -2.34 13.13 10.15
N PHE A 106 -3.38 13.54 9.43
CA PHE A 106 -3.30 14.61 8.44
C PHE A 106 -2.99 15.98 9.11
N VAL A 107 -2.07 16.71 8.48
CA VAL A 107 -1.74 18.08 8.88
C VAL A 107 -2.40 19.04 7.91
N GLU A 108 -3.28 19.91 8.41
CA GLU A 108 -3.98 20.90 7.58
C GLU A 108 -3.00 21.85 6.86
N GLY A 109 -3.22 22.04 5.57
CA GLY A 109 -2.35 22.83 4.69
C GLY A 109 -1.14 22.07 4.14
N ALA A 110 -0.92 20.82 4.54
CA ALA A 110 0.13 19.99 3.95
C ALA A 110 -0.25 19.60 2.52
N TYR A 111 0.69 19.82 1.57
CA TYR A 111 0.53 19.41 0.18
C TYR A 111 -0.77 19.90 -0.50
N ASP A 112 -1.13 21.16 -0.29
CA ASP A 112 -2.34 21.76 -0.85
C ASP A 112 -2.18 22.10 -2.35
N TYR A 113 -2.05 21.04 -3.16
CA TYR A 113 -1.98 21.11 -4.62
C TYR A 113 -2.62 19.87 -5.27
N PRO A 114 -3.05 19.99 -6.55
CA PRO A 114 -3.68 18.89 -7.26
C PRO A 114 -2.66 17.86 -7.77
N LEU A 115 -3.14 16.62 -7.99
CA LEU A 115 -2.41 15.66 -8.81
C LEU A 115 -2.33 16.16 -10.27
N GLU A 116 -1.19 15.90 -10.90
CA GLU A 116 -0.95 16.20 -12.32
C GLU A 116 -0.55 14.94 -13.08
N ALA A 117 -0.90 14.88 -14.36
CA ALA A 117 -0.46 13.80 -15.25
C ALA A 117 1.08 13.75 -15.29
N GLY A 118 1.64 12.57 -15.18
CA GLY A 118 3.08 12.33 -15.09
C GLY A 118 3.61 12.14 -13.66
N MET A 119 2.82 12.46 -12.63
CA MET A 119 3.17 12.10 -11.25
C MET A 119 3.12 10.59 -11.05
N VAL A 120 4.03 10.08 -10.22
CA VAL A 120 4.04 8.68 -9.80
C VAL A 120 3.86 8.62 -8.29
N LEU A 121 2.93 7.79 -7.86
CA LEU A 121 2.61 7.58 -6.44
C LEU A 121 2.68 6.10 -6.11
N CYS A 122 3.07 5.78 -4.90
CA CYS A 122 2.84 4.48 -4.28
C CYS A 122 1.54 4.53 -3.49
N VAL A 123 0.73 3.49 -3.61
CA VAL A 123 -0.52 3.30 -2.86
C VAL A 123 -0.36 2.08 -2.00
N GLU A 124 -0.37 2.27 -0.68
CA GLU A 124 0.07 1.25 0.25
C GLU A 124 -0.94 0.93 1.37
N ALA A 125 -0.76 -0.22 1.98
CA ALA A 125 -1.49 -0.66 3.16
C ALA A 125 -0.62 -1.52 4.05
N LEU A 126 -0.53 -1.19 5.33
CA LEU A 126 -0.09 -2.10 6.38
C LEU A 126 -1.29 -2.49 7.24
N VAL A 127 -1.67 -3.76 7.18
CA VAL A 127 -2.81 -4.32 7.89
C VAL A 127 -2.32 -5.29 8.95
N SER A 128 -2.45 -4.89 10.21
CA SER A 128 -2.07 -5.67 11.38
C SER A 128 -3.24 -5.74 12.36
N PRO A 129 -3.74 -6.93 12.72
CA PRO A 129 -4.73 -7.06 13.76
C PRO A 129 -4.19 -6.55 15.10
N GLU A 130 -5.02 -5.86 15.89
CA GLU A 130 -4.62 -5.41 17.22
C GLU A 130 -4.22 -6.61 18.11
N GLY A 131 -2.97 -6.60 18.62
CA GLY A 131 -2.41 -7.71 19.40
C GLY A 131 -2.13 -8.97 18.59
N GLY A 132 -2.20 -8.90 17.27
CA GLY A 132 -1.89 -10.00 16.37
C GLY A 132 -0.39 -10.30 16.26
N ASP A 133 -0.09 -11.44 15.68
CA ASP A 133 1.26 -11.98 15.49
C ASP A 133 1.78 -11.87 14.05
N PHE A 134 1.06 -11.14 13.20
CA PHE A 134 1.42 -10.95 11.78
C PHE A 134 1.02 -9.57 11.26
N SER A 135 1.60 -9.20 10.13
CA SER A 135 1.23 -8.01 9.36
C SER A 135 1.20 -8.34 7.88
N ILE A 136 0.26 -7.73 7.16
CA ILE A 136 0.20 -7.72 5.69
C ILE A 136 0.64 -6.35 5.22
N LYS A 137 1.70 -6.28 4.40
CA LYS A 137 2.12 -5.06 3.70
C LYS A 137 1.91 -5.27 2.20
N LEU A 138 1.14 -4.40 1.59
CA LEU A 138 0.93 -4.35 0.15
C LEU A 138 1.15 -2.93 -0.34
N GLU A 139 1.71 -2.82 -1.55
CA GLU A 139 1.96 -1.54 -2.19
C GLU A 139 2.08 -1.70 -3.69
N ASP A 140 1.49 -0.78 -4.42
CA ASP A 140 1.62 -0.67 -5.86
C ASP A 140 2.03 0.73 -6.28
N GLN A 141 2.94 0.81 -7.24
CA GLN A 141 3.40 2.04 -7.87
C GLN A 141 2.48 2.40 -9.03
N VAL A 142 2.00 3.63 -9.08
CA VAL A 142 0.93 4.08 -9.97
C VAL A 142 1.33 5.38 -10.68
N LEU A 143 1.23 5.40 -12.01
CA LEU A 143 1.39 6.59 -12.84
C LEU A 143 0.05 7.31 -13.01
N ILE A 144 0.02 8.61 -12.75
CA ILE A 144 -1.14 9.46 -13.09
C ILE A 144 -1.11 9.75 -14.60
N THR A 145 -2.12 9.28 -15.31
CA THR A 145 -2.30 9.52 -16.75
C THR A 145 -3.24 10.72 -17.00
N PRO A 146 -3.33 11.27 -18.23
CA PRO A 146 -4.29 12.34 -18.54
C PRO A 146 -5.75 12.01 -18.24
N GLU A 147 -6.14 10.71 -18.32
CA GLU A 147 -7.52 10.24 -18.14
C GLU A 147 -7.78 9.55 -16.81
N GLY A 148 -6.73 9.30 -15.98
CA GLY A 148 -6.87 8.57 -14.74
C GLY A 148 -5.53 8.08 -14.21
N PHE A 149 -5.35 6.76 -14.14
CA PHE A 149 -4.10 6.16 -13.67
C PHE A 149 -3.75 4.86 -14.40
N GLU A 150 -2.48 4.49 -14.32
CA GLU A 150 -1.93 3.20 -14.76
C GLU A 150 -1.17 2.56 -13.60
N ASN A 151 -1.51 1.32 -13.23
CA ASN A 151 -0.75 0.55 -12.24
C ASN A 151 0.51 -0.02 -12.91
N LEU A 152 1.67 0.38 -12.44
CA LEU A 152 2.98 -0.04 -12.95
C LEU A 152 3.47 -1.35 -12.30
N SER A 153 2.86 -1.77 -11.19
CA SER A 153 3.27 -2.95 -10.42
C SER A 153 2.63 -4.21 -10.96
N ALA A 154 3.38 -4.97 -11.77
CA ALA A 154 2.87 -6.19 -12.41
C ALA A 154 3.08 -7.48 -11.58
N TYR A 155 3.80 -7.42 -10.44
CA TYR A 155 4.06 -8.61 -9.63
C TYR A 155 2.77 -9.07 -8.92
N PRO A 156 2.38 -10.37 -9.01
CA PRO A 156 1.11 -10.84 -8.49
C PRO A 156 1.07 -10.89 -6.95
N PHE A 157 -0.14 -10.84 -6.40
CA PHE A 157 -0.40 -11.13 -5.00
C PHE A 157 -0.38 -12.64 -4.73
N ASP A 158 0.00 -13.06 -3.52
CA ASP A 158 0.05 -14.48 -3.15
C ASP A 158 -1.36 -15.11 -3.20
N PRO A 159 -1.61 -16.13 -4.05
CA PRO A 159 -2.96 -16.69 -4.24
C PRO A 159 -3.46 -17.42 -3.00
N ARG A 160 -2.56 -17.99 -2.16
CA ARG A 160 -2.95 -18.66 -0.93
C ARG A 160 -3.43 -17.66 0.12
N LEU A 161 -2.72 -16.54 0.30
CA LEU A 161 -3.17 -15.46 1.18
C LEU A 161 -4.42 -14.76 0.64
N MET A 162 -4.60 -14.71 -0.69
CA MET A 162 -5.85 -14.23 -1.30
C MET A 162 -7.00 -15.25 -1.14
N GLY A 163 -6.73 -16.50 -0.75
CA GLY A 163 -7.71 -17.55 -0.59
C GLY A 163 -8.34 -18.02 -1.91
N ILE A 164 -7.56 -18.04 -2.99
CA ILE A 164 -7.96 -18.45 -4.34
C ILE A 164 -7.09 -19.60 -4.91
N ALA A 165 -6.21 -20.17 -4.09
CA ALA A 165 -5.38 -21.34 -4.40
C ALA A 165 -5.93 -22.58 -3.70
#